data_07fae489daebd9ff67d7991be554219a
#
_entry.id   07fae489daebd9ff67d7991be554219a
#
_cell.length_a   1.000
_cell.length_b   1.000
_cell.length_c   1.000
_cell.angle_alpha   90.00
_cell.angle_beta   90.00
_cell.angle_gamma   90.00
#
_symmetry.space_group_name_H-M   'P 1'
#
loop_
_entity.id
_entity.type
_entity.pdbx_description
1 polymer ?
#
loop_
_entity_poly.entity_id
_entity_poly.type
_entity_poly.pdbx_seq_one_letter_code
_entity_poly.pdbx_strand_id
1 'polypeptide(L)'
;MIESILGAITLMIAGYLIGSVRIIEEGDQGLVQRLGEYQRTLQPGLNFVVPLMDSVVVDTVREQLLDIAPQNAITKDSVPIQVDAVVYWKIKDLYTAYYKVEDLEASLTNLVLSVMRNEIGQLDLNEAMSAMNKINEALKVELQKPADSWGVEVVRVDVQEIILSQTVRDSLEKQIAAKTEGQATMAKTSATVNSIKQIAEALQNSEDPKAMLHYLIAKDYVASNEAMSKSDNSKIIFMNPSVLNEAVSDLINGPDIVSNPRNDAA
;
A
#
# COMPACT_ATOMS: atom_id res chain seq x y z
N MET A 1 59.99 44.34 35.69
CA MET A 1 58.55 44.32 36.11
C MET A 1 57.57 44.70 34.97
N ILE A 2 57.79 45.80 34.25
CA ILE A 2 56.90 46.22 33.14
C ILE A 2 56.89 45.20 31.99
N GLU A 3 58.06 44.66 31.63
CA GLU A 3 58.19 43.65 30.58
C GLU A 3 57.48 42.36 30.93
N SER A 4 57.54 41.90 32.19
CA SER A 4 56.85 40.70 32.64
C SER A 4 55.32 40.86 32.63
N ILE A 5 54.84 42.05 32.96
CA ILE A 5 53.39 42.40 32.90
C ILE A 5 52.92 42.46 31.45
N LEU A 6 53.74 43.05 30.56
CA LEU A 6 53.42 43.11 29.13
C LEU A 6 53.38 41.73 28.49
N GLY A 7 54.29 40.86 28.84
CA GLY A 7 54.32 39.46 28.40
C GLY A 7 53.07 38.68 28.86
N ALA A 8 52.69 38.85 30.13
CA ALA A 8 51.47 38.22 30.65
C ALA A 8 50.19 38.68 29.95
N ILE A 9 50.08 40.00 29.69
CA ILE A 9 48.92 40.55 28.95
C ILE A 9 48.88 40.04 27.53
N THR A 10 50.03 39.93 26.83
CA THR A 10 50.11 39.42 25.46
C THR A 10 49.65 37.93 25.39
N LEU A 11 50.13 37.11 26.35
CA LEU A 11 49.69 35.71 26.45
C LEU A 11 48.22 35.58 26.77
N MET A 12 47.67 36.44 27.60
CA MET A 12 46.26 36.47 27.93
C MET A 12 45.40 36.83 26.70
N ILE A 13 45.82 37.84 25.94
CA ILE A 13 45.14 38.26 24.69
C ILE A 13 45.27 37.15 23.65
N ALA A 14 46.41 36.52 23.48
CA ALA A 14 46.59 35.44 22.57
C ALA A 14 45.72 34.22 22.93
N GLY A 15 45.64 33.85 24.21
CA GLY A 15 44.77 32.79 24.71
C GLY A 15 43.28 33.09 24.49
N TYR A 16 42.89 34.34 24.70
CA TYR A 16 41.55 34.83 24.45
C TYR A 16 41.18 34.74 22.98
N LEU A 17 42.03 35.14 22.06
CA LEU A 17 41.81 35.09 20.62
C LEU A 17 41.68 33.62 20.13
N ILE A 18 42.52 32.73 20.62
CA ILE A 18 42.45 31.29 20.27
C ILE A 18 41.13 30.70 20.77
N GLY A 19 40.68 31.03 21.98
CA GLY A 19 39.41 30.56 22.55
C GLY A 19 38.16 31.15 21.89
N SER A 20 38.29 32.27 21.14
CA SER A 20 37.18 32.93 20.47
C SER A 20 36.74 32.26 19.15
N VAL A 21 37.57 31.40 18.59
CA VAL A 21 37.30 30.78 17.28
C VAL A 21 36.49 29.52 17.44
N ARG A 22 35.38 29.43 16.70
CA ARG A 22 34.58 28.22 16.53
C ARG A 22 34.39 27.93 15.05
N ILE A 23 34.67 26.71 14.66
CA ILE A 23 34.48 26.20 13.31
C ILE A 23 33.21 25.37 13.32
N ILE A 24 32.27 25.73 12.45
CA ILE A 24 31.03 24.99 12.22
C ILE A 24 31.19 24.27 10.89
N GLU A 25 30.92 22.95 10.88
CA GLU A 25 31.02 22.14 9.67
C GLU A 25 29.91 22.45 8.69
N GLU A 26 30.15 22.15 7.40
CA GLU A 26 29.13 22.23 6.37
C GLU A 26 27.99 21.22 6.65
N GLY A 27 26.75 21.70 6.63
CA GLY A 27 25.56 20.92 7.00
C GLY A 27 25.17 21.00 8.47
N ASP A 28 25.93 21.75 9.30
CA ASP A 28 25.59 22.04 10.68
C ASP A 28 25.35 23.53 10.89
N GLN A 29 24.60 23.88 11.92
CA GLN A 29 24.40 25.24 12.38
C GLN A 29 24.62 25.33 13.88
N GLY A 30 25.02 26.50 14.36
CA GLY A 30 25.23 26.72 15.79
C GLY A 30 24.31 27.83 16.33
N LEU A 31 23.80 27.66 17.54
CA LEU A 31 23.11 28.72 18.30
C LEU A 31 24.05 29.29 19.34
N VAL A 32 24.28 30.58 19.30
CA VAL A 32 25.06 31.29 20.34
C VAL A 32 24.10 31.75 21.41
N GLN A 33 24.35 31.29 22.64
CA GLN A 33 23.65 31.72 23.85
C GLN A 33 24.64 32.50 24.71
N ARG A 34 24.31 33.75 25.04
CA ARG A 34 25.09 34.55 25.98
C ARG A 34 24.37 34.62 27.32
N LEU A 35 25.00 34.02 28.33
CA LEU A 35 24.41 33.95 29.67
C LEU A 35 22.99 33.36 29.70
N GLY A 36 22.71 32.43 28.78
CA GLY A 36 21.41 31.76 28.63
C GLY A 36 20.43 32.42 27.68
N GLU A 37 20.75 33.60 27.12
CA GLU A 37 19.91 34.30 26.16
C GLU A 37 20.42 34.06 24.72
N TYR A 38 19.53 33.77 23.80
CA TYR A 38 19.85 33.60 22.37
C TYR A 38 20.35 34.94 21.79
N GLN A 39 21.48 34.88 21.11
CA GLN A 39 22.09 36.05 20.45
C GLN A 39 22.00 35.96 18.93
N ARG A 40 22.44 34.86 18.35
CA ARG A 40 22.50 34.65 16.90
C ARG A 40 22.72 33.21 16.52
N THR A 41 22.42 32.89 15.28
CA THR A 41 22.74 31.60 14.65
C THR A 41 24.05 31.70 13.87
N LEU A 42 24.96 30.72 14.07
CA LEU A 42 26.21 30.59 13.34
C LEU A 42 25.99 29.74 12.09
N GLN A 43 26.47 30.24 10.98
CA GLN A 43 26.53 29.52 9.71
C GLN A 43 27.81 28.68 9.61
N PRO A 44 27.87 27.66 8.71
CA PRO A 44 29.09 26.91 8.44
C PRO A 44 30.29 27.81 8.15
N GLY A 45 31.45 27.36 8.62
CA GLY A 45 32.70 28.08 8.48
C GLY A 45 33.28 28.61 9.80
N LEU A 46 34.15 29.60 9.71
CA LEU A 46 34.87 30.18 10.84
C LEU A 46 34.01 31.28 11.49
N ASN A 47 33.72 31.09 12.77
CA ASN A 47 32.88 31.99 13.56
C ASN A 47 33.67 32.45 14.81
N PHE A 48 33.37 33.69 15.25
CA PHE A 48 33.93 34.23 16.46
C PHE A 48 32.88 34.29 17.56
N VAL A 49 33.22 33.80 18.74
CA VAL A 49 32.40 33.81 19.95
C VAL A 49 33.17 34.42 21.11
N VAL A 50 32.49 34.92 22.11
CA VAL A 50 33.12 35.50 23.30
C VAL A 50 33.34 34.38 24.31
N PRO A 51 34.62 33.94 24.54
CA PRO A 51 34.92 32.90 25.51
C PRO A 51 34.38 33.26 26.88
N LEU A 52 33.95 32.27 27.66
CA LEU A 52 33.41 32.37 29.01
C LEU A 52 31.97 32.95 29.09
N MET A 53 31.54 33.75 28.12
CA MET A 53 30.19 34.32 28.10
C MET A 53 29.22 33.65 27.12
N ASP A 54 29.75 33.21 25.99
CA ASP A 54 29.01 32.57 24.94
C ASP A 54 29.08 31.03 25.05
N SER A 55 27.91 30.39 25.07
CA SER A 55 27.73 28.95 24.87
C SER A 55 27.25 28.69 23.44
N VAL A 56 27.80 27.69 22.78
CA VAL A 56 27.40 27.33 21.41
C VAL A 56 26.81 25.94 21.41
N VAL A 57 25.55 25.82 20.99
CA VAL A 57 24.88 24.55 20.71
C VAL A 57 24.93 24.33 19.21
N VAL A 58 25.48 23.19 18.77
CA VAL A 58 25.59 22.85 17.35
C VAL A 58 24.67 21.68 17.08
N ASP A 59 23.91 21.78 16.00
CA ASP A 59 23.03 20.70 15.54
C ASP A 59 23.08 20.62 14.02
N THR A 60 22.71 19.46 13.47
CA THR A 60 22.74 19.21 12.03
C THR A 60 21.45 19.67 11.35
N VAL A 61 21.61 20.36 10.21
CA VAL A 61 20.48 20.75 9.34
C VAL A 61 20.41 19.82 8.11
N ARG A 62 21.20 18.76 8.11
CA ARG A 62 21.13 17.71 7.08
C ARG A 62 19.84 16.94 7.21
N GLU A 63 19.50 16.20 6.16
CA GLU A 63 18.36 15.28 6.19
C GLU A 63 18.67 14.14 7.17
N GLN A 64 17.74 13.92 8.09
CA GLN A 64 17.79 12.89 9.12
C GLN A 64 16.66 11.89 8.87
N LEU A 65 16.87 10.67 9.34
CA LEU A 65 15.90 9.59 9.24
C LEU A 65 15.31 9.34 10.63
N LEU A 66 13.99 9.31 10.70
CA LEU A 66 13.22 8.91 11.88
C LEU A 66 12.50 7.60 11.57
N ASP A 67 12.93 6.54 12.20
CA ASP A 67 12.34 5.21 12.08
C ASP A 67 11.20 5.04 13.09
N ILE A 68 10.00 4.78 12.58
CA ILE A 68 8.79 4.58 13.39
C ILE A 68 8.53 3.08 13.50
N ALA A 69 8.75 2.54 14.69
CA ALA A 69 8.49 1.14 14.98
C ALA A 69 7.02 0.74 14.66
N PRO A 70 6.76 -0.53 14.28
CA PRO A 70 5.43 -1.00 13.91
C PRO A 70 4.38 -0.67 14.97
N GLN A 71 3.31 0.00 14.54
CA GLN A 71 2.20 0.44 15.40
C GLN A 71 0.89 -0.20 15.00
N ASN A 72 0.07 -0.50 16.00
CA ASN A 72 -1.28 -1.01 15.77
C ASN A 72 -2.20 0.12 15.28
N ALA A 73 -2.87 -0.10 14.17
CA ALA A 73 -3.92 0.75 13.64
C ALA A 73 -5.15 -0.09 13.28
N ILE A 74 -6.29 0.56 13.14
CA ILE A 74 -7.54 -0.09 12.74
C ILE A 74 -8.02 0.64 11.50
N THR A 75 -8.25 -0.08 10.41
CA THR A 75 -8.80 0.44 9.17
C THR A 75 -10.27 0.80 9.31
N LYS A 76 -10.83 1.53 8.35
CA LYS A 76 -12.23 1.92 8.30
C LYS A 76 -13.19 0.72 8.32
N ASP A 77 -12.81 -0.37 7.68
CA ASP A 77 -13.54 -1.65 7.70
C ASP A 77 -13.27 -2.51 8.95
N SER A 78 -12.71 -1.88 10.01
CA SER A 78 -12.47 -2.47 11.34
C SER A 78 -11.46 -3.63 11.35
N VAL A 79 -10.54 -3.68 10.41
CA VAL A 79 -9.47 -4.67 10.37
C VAL A 79 -8.26 -4.16 11.17
N PRO A 80 -7.78 -4.88 12.19
CA PRO A 80 -6.55 -4.53 12.90
C PRO A 80 -5.33 -4.85 12.05
N ILE A 81 -4.45 -3.86 11.88
CA ILE A 81 -3.21 -3.97 11.14
C ILE A 81 -2.06 -3.38 11.96
N GLN A 82 -0.83 -3.78 11.64
CA GLN A 82 0.38 -3.12 12.12
C GLN A 82 1.02 -2.42 10.94
N VAL A 83 1.47 -1.19 11.17
CA VAL A 83 2.08 -0.35 10.14
C VAL A 83 3.32 0.30 10.71
N ASP A 84 4.41 0.26 9.97
CA ASP A 84 5.63 0.98 10.20
C ASP A 84 5.86 2.04 9.13
N ALA A 85 6.66 3.02 9.45
CA ALA A 85 6.98 4.10 8.54
C ALA A 85 8.36 4.68 8.82
N VAL A 86 8.97 5.26 7.81
CA VAL A 86 10.19 6.03 7.92
C VAL A 86 9.91 7.45 7.46
N VAL A 87 10.33 8.41 8.27
CA VAL A 87 10.17 9.84 7.97
C VAL A 87 11.54 10.45 7.75
N TYR A 88 11.71 11.07 6.61
CA TYR A 88 12.89 11.88 6.27
C TYR A 88 12.57 13.34 6.56
N TRP A 89 13.35 13.94 7.42
CA TRP A 89 13.12 15.29 7.90
C TRP A 89 14.45 16.06 8.07
N LYS A 90 14.37 17.36 8.11
CA LYS A 90 15.53 18.23 8.39
C LYS A 90 15.10 19.48 9.15
N ILE A 91 16.03 20.04 9.88
CA ILE A 91 15.85 21.31 10.56
C ILE A 91 15.94 22.43 9.50
N LYS A 92 14.88 23.24 9.39
CA LYS A 92 14.81 24.43 8.54
C LYS A 92 15.19 25.69 9.31
N ASP A 93 14.76 25.77 10.56
CA ASP A 93 15.07 26.88 11.49
C ASP A 93 15.49 26.31 12.84
N LEU A 94 16.81 26.30 13.07
CA LEU A 94 17.41 25.73 14.27
C LEU A 94 16.97 26.47 15.54
N TYR A 95 16.76 27.79 15.47
CA TYR A 95 16.26 28.56 16.61
C TYR A 95 14.89 28.05 17.07
N THR A 96 13.97 27.92 16.14
CA THR A 96 12.62 27.44 16.43
C THR A 96 12.62 25.99 16.91
N ALA A 97 13.41 25.14 16.28
CA ALA A 97 13.52 23.72 16.64
C ALA A 97 14.05 23.52 18.07
N TYR A 98 15.07 24.30 18.47
CA TYR A 98 15.71 24.17 19.77
C TYR A 98 14.89 24.78 20.92
N TYR A 99 14.25 25.95 20.71
CA TYR A 99 13.58 26.67 21.80
C TYR A 99 12.09 26.39 21.94
N LYS A 100 11.42 25.88 20.91
CA LYS A 100 9.98 25.59 20.98
C LYS A 100 9.65 24.17 21.38
N VAL A 101 10.56 23.23 21.20
CA VAL A 101 10.32 21.82 21.45
C VAL A 101 11.46 21.28 22.30
N GLU A 102 11.14 20.63 23.40
CA GLU A 102 12.13 20.07 24.32
C GLU A 102 12.82 18.83 23.74
N ASP A 103 12.03 17.94 23.13
CA ASP A 103 12.51 16.73 22.44
C ASP A 103 11.82 16.67 21.08
N LEU A 104 12.57 17.04 20.05
CA LEU A 104 12.06 17.14 18.69
C LEU A 104 11.77 15.77 18.08
N GLU A 105 12.64 14.77 18.29
CA GLU A 105 12.44 13.42 17.78
C GLU A 105 11.22 12.75 18.42
N ALA A 106 11.10 12.82 19.73
CA ALA A 106 9.94 12.28 20.44
C ALA A 106 8.64 12.96 20.02
N SER A 107 8.68 14.28 19.82
CA SER A 107 7.52 15.07 19.38
C SER A 107 7.11 14.72 17.94
N LEU A 108 8.08 14.58 17.03
CA LEU A 108 7.84 14.12 15.66
C LEU A 108 7.30 12.70 15.64
N THR A 109 7.89 11.79 16.42
CA THR A 109 7.41 10.41 16.54
C THR A 109 5.93 10.37 16.94
N ASN A 110 5.55 11.08 18.01
CA ASN A 110 4.17 11.10 18.48
C ASN A 110 3.23 11.73 17.45
N LEU A 111 3.67 12.77 16.74
CA LEU A 111 2.92 13.39 15.67
C LEU A 111 2.67 12.40 14.53
N VAL A 112 3.73 11.72 14.06
CA VAL A 112 3.62 10.72 12.99
C VAL A 112 2.67 9.59 13.37
N LEU A 113 2.78 9.06 14.60
CA LEU A 113 1.88 8.03 15.11
C LEU A 113 0.41 8.47 15.12
N SER A 114 0.16 9.72 15.50
CA SER A 114 -1.19 10.26 15.53
C SER A 114 -1.78 10.44 14.14
N VAL A 115 -1.03 11.05 13.22
CA VAL A 115 -1.47 11.31 11.84
C VAL A 115 -1.62 9.99 11.08
N MET A 116 -0.67 9.06 11.21
CA MET A 116 -0.72 7.74 10.58
C MET A 116 -1.97 6.96 11.01
N ARG A 117 -2.28 6.95 12.32
CA ARG A 117 -3.49 6.29 12.82
C ARG A 117 -4.77 6.93 12.27
N ASN A 118 -4.79 8.24 12.13
CA ASN A 118 -5.94 8.96 11.58
C ASN A 118 -6.13 8.66 10.09
N GLU A 119 -5.08 8.72 9.29
CA GLU A 119 -5.13 8.45 7.85
C GLU A 119 -5.52 7.01 7.55
N ILE A 120 -4.92 6.05 8.25
CA ILE A 120 -5.26 4.62 8.10
C ILE A 120 -6.72 4.35 8.49
N GLY A 121 -7.21 5.01 9.55
CA GLY A 121 -8.60 4.87 10.00
C GLY A 121 -9.65 5.37 9.01
N GLN A 122 -9.25 6.13 7.99
CA GLN A 122 -10.13 6.63 6.92
C GLN A 122 -10.16 5.71 5.70
N LEU A 123 -9.23 4.75 5.59
CA LEU A 123 -9.05 3.87 4.44
C LEU A 123 -9.55 2.46 4.73
N ASP A 124 -10.15 1.83 3.73
CA ASP A 124 -10.41 0.38 3.76
C ASP A 124 -9.10 -0.39 3.56
N LEU A 125 -9.02 -1.63 4.04
CA LEU A 125 -7.79 -2.44 3.95
C LEU A 125 -7.25 -2.55 2.53
N ASN A 126 -8.12 -2.77 1.54
CA ASN A 126 -7.72 -2.86 0.13
C ASN A 126 -7.13 -1.55 -0.39
N GLU A 127 -7.67 -0.40 0.03
CA GLU A 127 -7.14 0.91 -0.32
C GLU A 127 -5.79 1.15 0.35
N ALA A 128 -5.67 0.81 1.63
CA ALA A 128 -4.40 0.92 2.37
C ALA A 128 -3.28 0.09 1.73
N MET A 129 -3.56 -1.14 1.29
CA MET A 129 -2.58 -2.01 0.63
C MET A 129 -2.25 -1.60 -0.81
N SER A 130 -3.20 -1.02 -1.55
CA SER A 130 -3.03 -0.71 -2.99
C SER A 130 -2.56 0.71 -3.26
N ALA A 131 -2.77 1.65 -2.34
CA ALA A 131 -2.57 3.08 -2.55
C ALA A 131 -1.46 3.67 -1.66
N MET A 132 -0.40 2.92 -1.35
CA MET A 132 0.73 3.36 -0.49
C MET A 132 1.26 4.75 -0.85
N ASN A 133 1.42 5.05 -2.14
CA ASN A 133 1.90 6.37 -2.57
C ASN A 133 0.94 7.51 -2.16
N LYS A 134 -0.37 7.27 -2.18
CA LYS A 134 -1.36 8.27 -1.74
C LYS A 134 -1.29 8.47 -0.23
N ILE A 135 -1.06 7.40 0.54
CA ILE A 135 -0.88 7.48 1.99
C ILE A 135 0.38 8.29 2.31
N ASN A 136 1.49 8.01 1.65
CA ASN A 136 2.75 8.73 1.85
C ASN A 136 2.58 10.24 1.60
N GLU A 137 1.91 10.62 0.51
CA GLU A 137 1.63 12.04 0.21
C GLU A 137 0.67 12.68 1.23
N ALA A 138 -0.40 11.98 1.63
CA ALA A 138 -1.34 12.47 2.63
C ALA A 138 -0.65 12.67 3.99
N LEU A 139 0.14 11.69 4.43
CA LEU A 139 0.94 11.78 5.65
C LEU A 139 1.91 12.96 5.60
N LYS A 140 2.64 13.13 4.50
CA LYS A 140 3.56 14.26 4.32
C LYS A 140 2.85 15.61 4.49
N VAL A 141 1.71 15.80 3.83
CA VAL A 141 0.94 17.06 3.87
C VAL A 141 0.42 17.35 5.28
N GLU A 142 -0.12 16.35 5.97
CA GLU A 142 -0.66 16.51 7.32
C GLU A 142 0.45 16.70 8.38
N LEU A 143 1.61 16.07 8.19
CA LEU A 143 2.76 16.24 9.08
C LEU A 143 3.45 17.59 8.90
N GLN A 144 3.48 18.13 7.67
CA GLN A 144 4.19 19.37 7.37
C GLN A 144 3.65 20.57 8.15
N LYS A 145 2.33 20.70 8.32
CA LYS A 145 1.71 21.83 9.01
C LYS A 145 2.17 22.00 10.48
N PRO A 146 2.11 20.93 11.31
CA PRO A 146 2.63 21.03 12.68
C PRO A 146 4.16 21.14 12.71
N ALA A 147 4.88 20.41 11.84
CA ALA A 147 6.35 20.41 11.78
C ALA A 147 6.92 21.80 11.45
N ASP A 148 6.29 22.56 10.56
CA ASP A 148 6.67 23.94 10.24
C ASP A 148 6.62 24.85 11.48
N SER A 149 5.68 24.62 12.41
CA SER A 149 5.61 25.40 13.65
C SER A 149 6.80 25.14 14.59
N TRP A 150 7.48 24.01 14.41
CA TRP A 150 8.69 23.62 15.14
C TRP A 150 9.97 23.92 14.38
N GLY A 151 9.88 24.57 13.21
CA GLY A 151 11.04 24.87 12.37
C GLY A 151 11.62 23.66 11.65
N VAL A 152 10.80 22.64 11.39
CA VAL A 152 11.18 21.36 10.75
C VAL A 152 10.49 21.25 9.41
N GLU A 153 11.22 20.73 8.43
CA GLU A 153 10.69 20.35 7.11
C GLU A 153 10.64 18.82 6.99
N VAL A 154 9.45 18.30 6.72
CA VAL A 154 9.26 16.88 6.37
C VAL A 154 9.53 16.71 4.88
N VAL A 155 10.66 16.07 4.56
CA VAL A 155 11.08 15.88 3.17
C VAL A 155 10.24 14.80 2.50
N ARG A 156 10.12 13.65 3.15
CA ARG A 156 9.42 12.47 2.63
C ARG A 156 8.92 11.59 3.77
N VAL A 157 7.81 10.91 3.54
CA VAL A 157 7.29 9.86 4.41
C VAL A 157 7.15 8.60 3.58
N ASP A 158 7.68 7.50 4.07
CA ASP A 158 7.56 6.19 3.43
C ASP A 158 6.96 5.19 4.43
N VAL A 159 5.72 4.79 4.19
CA VAL A 159 5.13 3.63 4.85
C VAL A 159 5.80 2.38 4.26
N GLN A 160 6.38 1.54 5.11
CA GLN A 160 7.19 0.40 4.68
C GLN A 160 6.35 -0.85 4.49
N GLU A 161 5.71 -1.33 5.56
CA GLU A 161 4.97 -2.58 5.54
C GLU A 161 3.63 -2.44 6.28
N ILE A 162 2.61 -3.12 5.75
CA ILE A 162 1.33 -3.32 6.43
C ILE A 162 1.24 -4.79 6.80
N ILE A 163 1.41 -5.07 8.09
CA ILE A 163 1.41 -6.43 8.63
C ILE A 163 0.00 -6.76 9.12
N LEU A 164 -0.56 -7.84 8.59
CA LEU A 164 -1.86 -8.39 9.01
C LEU A 164 -1.67 -9.48 10.05
N SER A 165 -2.58 -9.58 11.01
CA SER A 165 -2.62 -10.74 11.89
C SER A 165 -2.90 -12.01 11.09
N GLN A 166 -2.38 -13.16 11.57
CA GLN A 166 -2.55 -14.44 10.85
C GLN A 166 -4.02 -14.77 10.60
N THR A 167 -4.88 -14.53 11.58
CA THR A 167 -6.33 -14.78 11.45
C THR A 167 -6.99 -13.94 10.35
N VAL A 168 -6.59 -12.70 10.19
CA VAL A 168 -7.08 -11.81 9.13
C VAL A 168 -6.57 -12.26 7.78
N ARG A 169 -5.29 -12.63 7.70
CA ARG A 169 -4.65 -13.14 6.48
C ARG A 169 -5.37 -14.39 5.96
N ASP A 170 -5.58 -15.39 6.83
CA ASP A 170 -6.27 -16.64 6.49
C ASP A 170 -7.73 -16.38 6.00
N SER A 171 -8.40 -15.39 6.62
CA SER A 171 -9.76 -15.01 6.22
C SER A 171 -9.79 -14.34 4.86
N LEU A 172 -8.83 -13.44 4.59
CA LEU A 172 -8.68 -12.79 3.29
C LEU A 172 -8.32 -13.77 2.19
N GLU A 173 -7.41 -14.71 2.44
CA GLU A 173 -7.05 -15.76 1.47
C GLU A 173 -8.28 -16.57 1.08
N LYS A 174 -9.11 -17.00 2.04
CA LYS A 174 -10.36 -17.72 1.77
C LYS A 174 -11.34 -16.85 0.97
N GLN A 175 -11.46 -15.57 1.29
CA GLN A 175 -12.35 -14.65 0.57
C GLN A 175 -11.87 -14.44 -0.87
N ILE A 176 -10.57 -14.22 -1.08
CA ILE A 176 -9.98 -14.06 -2.41
C ILE A 176 -10.15 -15.34 -3.23
N ALA A 177 -9.89 -16.51 -2.63
CA ALA A 177 -10.09 -17.80 -3.30
C ALA A 177 -11.54 -17.98 -3.75
N ALA A 178 -12.51 -17.76 -2.86
CA ALA A 178 -13.93 -17.85 -3.17
C ALA A 178 -14.37 -16.84 -4.27
N LYS A 179 -13.88 -15.60 -4.21
CA LYS A 179 -14.16 -14.58 -5.22
C LYS A 179 -13.59 -14.96 -6.59
N THR A 180 -12.35 -15.47 -6.60
CA THR A 180 -11.67 -15.91 -7.82
C THR A 180 -12.37 -17.11 -8.45
N GLU A 181 -12.78 -18.10 -7.64
CA GLU A 181 -13.55 -19.25 -8.09
C GLU A 181 -14.93 -18.83 -8.65
N GLY A 182 -15.61 -17.92 -7.97
CA GLY A 182 -16.85 -17.32 -8.46
C GLY A 182 -16.68 -16.63 -9.82
N GLN A 183 -15.63 -15.83 -9.97
CA GLN A 183 -15.30 -15.15 -11.23
C GLN A 183 -14.96 -16.17 -12.34
N ALA A 184 -14.19 -17.19 -12.03
CA ALA A 184 -13.85 -18.26 -12.98
C ALA A 184 -15.11 -19.02 -13.43
N THR A 185 -16.03 -19.30 -12.52
CA THR A 185 -17.30 -19.94 -12.80
C THR A 185 -18.20 -19.03 -13.69
N MET A 186 -18.30 -17.75 -13.38
CA MET A 186 -19.03 -16.79 -14.22
C MET A 186 -18.43 -16.68 -15.62
N ALA A 187 -17.11 -16.64 -15.74
CA ALA A 187 -16.43 -16.60 -17.02
C ALA A 187 -16.70 -17.86 -17.85
N LYS A 188 -16.63 -19.05 -17.22
CA LYS A 188 -16.99 -20.33 -17.88
C LYS A 188 -18.44 -20.34 -18.33
N THR A 189 -19.38 -19.91 -17.47
CA THR A 189 -20.81 -19.86 -17.81
C THR A 189 -21.05 -18.88 -18.97
N SER A 190 -20.44 -17.70 -18.95
CA SER A 190 -20.55 -16.74 -20.04
C SER A 190 -19.99 -17.28 -21.35
N ALA A 191 -18.85 -17.96 -21.30
CA ALA A 191 -18.27 -18.63 -22.47
C ALA A 191 -19.20 -19.72 -23.01
N THR A 192 -19.81 -20.53 -22.13
CA THR A 192 -20.77 -21.57 -22.52
C THR A 192 -22.01 -20.98 -23.16
N VAL A 193 -22.60 -19.92 -22.56
CA VAL A 193 -23.76 -19.22 -23.12
C VAL A 193 -23.45 -18.63 -24.50
N ASN A 194 -22.28 -18.01 -24.65
CA ASN A 194 -21.84 -17.48 -25.96
C ASN A 194 -21.64 -18.59 -26.98
N SER A 195 -21.07 -19.72 -26.59
CA SER A 195 -20.93 -20.88 -27.48
C SER A 195 -22.29 -21.43 -27.92
N ILE A 196 -23.25 -21.54 -26.99
CA ILE A 196 -24.62 -21.99 -27.31
C ILE A 196 -25.30 -21.00 -28.29
N LYS A 197 -25.15 -19.68 -28.08
CA LYS A 197 -25.68 -18.68 -29.00
C LYS A 197 -25.10 -18.82 -30.41
N GLN A 198 -23.74 -18.96 -30.49
CA GLN A 198 -23.07 -19.16 -31.78
C GLN A 198 -23.53 -20.44 -32.49
N ILE A 199 -23.71 -21.52 -31.73
CA ILE A 199 -24.26 -22.78 -32.28
C ILE A 199 -25.71 -22.58 -32.76
N ALA A 200 -26.54 -21.90 -32.00
CA ALA A 200 -27.92 -21.62 -32.38
C ALA A 200 -28.02 -20.76 -33.66
N GLU A 201 -27.18 -19.71 -33.78
CA GLU A 201 -27.08 -18.88 -34.97
C GLU A 201 -26.57 -19.68 -36.18
N ALA A 202 -25.58 -20.55 -35.99
CA ALA A 202 -25.08 -21.42 -37.04
C ALA A 202 -26.12 -22.41 -37.53
N LEU A 203 -26.90 -23.01 -36.60
CA LEU A 203 -28.03 -23.90 -36.96
C LEU A 203 -29.15 -23.21 -37.72
N GLN A 204 -29.47 -21.94 -37.38
CA GLN A 204 -30.50 -21.15 -38.11
C GLN A 204 -30.06 -20.83 -39.54
N ASN A 205 -28.76 -20.66 -39.78
CA ASN A 205 -28.23 -20.28 -41.08
C ASN A 205 -27.75 -21.49 -41.91
N SER A 206 -27.94 -22.74 -41.44
CA SER A 206 -27.47 -23.96 -42.11
C SER A 206 -28.54 -24.50 -43.05
N GLU A 207 -28.14 -25.03 -44.23
CA GLU A 207 -29.01 -25.70 -45.18
C GLU A 207 -29.55 -27.05 -44.62
N ASP A 208 -28.80 -27.72 -43.72
CA ASP A 208 -29.21 -28.94 -43.03
C ASP A 208 -28.92 -28.84 -41.50
N PRO A 209 -29.83 -28.22 -40.72
CA PRO A 209 -29.64 -28.07 -39.27
C PRO A 209 -29.58 -29.43 -38.54
N LYS A 210 -30.22 -30.48 -39.03
CA LYS A 210 -30.25 -31.81 -38.41
C LYS A 210 -28.90 -32.51 -38.52
N ALA A 211 -28.28 -32.51 -39.69
CA ALA A 211 -26.94 -33.05 -39.86
C ALA A 211 -25.90 -32.37 -39.02
N MET A 212 -25.98 -31.04 -38.88
CA MET A 212 -25.06 -30.26 -38.02
C MET A 212 -25.26 -30.54 -36.53
N LEU A 213 -26.49 -30.73 -36.07
CA LEU A 213 -26.80 -31.08 -34.69
C LEU A 213 -26.25 -32.49 -34.35
N HIS A 214 -26.43 -33.47 -35.27
CA HIS A 214 -25.86 -34.82 -35.11
C HIS A 214 -24.32 -34.79 -35.02
N TYR A 215 -23.66 -33.94 -35.82
CA TYR A 215 -22.22 -33.76 -35.75
C TYR A 215 -21.75 -33.20 -34.42
N LEU A 216 -22.46 -32.17 -33.87
CA LEU A 216 -22.12 -31.57 -32.58
C LEU A 216 -22.27 -32.59 -31.43
N ILE A 217 -23.37 -33.35 -31.42
CA ILE A 217 -23.61 -34.40 -30.41
C ILE A 217 -22.51 -35.46 -30.46
N ALA A 218 -22.16 -35.92 -31.67
CA ALA A 218 -21.08 -36.90 -31.86
C ALA A 218 -19.75 -36.38 -31.38
N LYS A 219 -19.42 -35.11 -31.68
CA LYS A 219 -18.21 -34.45 -31.23
C LYS A 219 -18.14 -34.34 -29.70
N ASP A 220 -19.23 -33.90 -29.04
CA ASP A 220 -19.27 -33.79 -27.57
C ASP A 220 -19.22 -35.15 -26.90
N TYR A 221 -19.78 -36.20 -27.50
CA TYR A 221 -19.67 -37.59 -27.03
C TYR A 221 -18.21 -38.07 -27.07
N VAL A 222 -17.50 -37.82 -28.17
CA VAL A 222 -16.08 -38.18 -28.30
C VAL A 222 -15.23 -37.43 -27.29
N ALA A 223 -15.47 -36.12 -27.11
CA ALA A 223 -14.75 -35.29 -26.15
C ALA A 223 -15.00 -35.72 -24.70
N SER A 224 -16.25 -36.10 -24.37
CA SER A 224 -16.63 -36.64 -23.05
C SER A 224 -15.94 -37.98 -22.77
N ASN A 225 -15.89 -38.89 -23.76
CA ASN A 225 -15.18 -40.16 -23.63
C ASN A 225 -13.68 -39.99 -23.48
N GLU A 226 -13.08 -39.01 -24.18
CA GLU A 226 -11.66 -38.68 -24.00
C GLU A 226 -11.36 -38.11 -22.61
N ALA A 227 -12.24 -37.24 -22.10
CA ALA A 227 -12.11 -36.70 -20.74
C ALA A 227 -12.25 -37.80 -19.67
N MET A 228 -13.21 -38.71 -19.85
CA MET A 228 -13.39 -39.89 -18.98
C MET A 228 -12.17 -40.82 -19.01
N SER A 229 -11.56 -41.04 -20.16
CA SER A 229 -10.40 -41.95 -20.29
C SER A 229 -9.14 -41.38 -19.61
N LYS A 230 -9.06 -40.10 -19.42
CA LYS A 230 -7.96 -39.40 -18.71
C LYS A 230 -8.16 -39.32 -17.20
N SER A 231 -9.31 -39.73 -16.67
CA SER A 231 -9.63 -39.70 -15.23
C SER A 231 -9.13 -40.99 -14.57
N ASP A 232 -8.32 -40.87 -13.50
CA ASP A 232 -7.76 -41.99 -12.73
C ASP A 232 -8.82 -42.91 -12.08
N ASN A 233 -10.10 -42.53 -12.11
CA ASN A 233 -11.22 -43.25 -11.48
C ASN A 233 -12.28 -43.73 -12.49
N SER A 234 -11.93 -43.94 -13.76
CA SER A 234 -12.88 -44.32 -14.82
C SER A 234 -13.37 -45.74 -14.68
N LYS A 235 -14.61 -45.91 -14.19
CA LYS A 235 -15.41 -47.09 -14.56
C LYS A 235 -15.88 -46.86 -16.01
N ILE A 236 -15.34 -47.67 -16.92
CA ILE A 236 -15.69 -47.61 -18.34
C ILE A 236 -17.17 -48.08 -18.50
N ILE A 237 -18.08 -47.12 -18.72
CA ILE A 237 -19.46 -47.41 -19.10
C ILE A 237 -19.52 -47.31 -20.63
N PHE A 238 -19.51 -48.44 -21.32
CA PHE A 238 -19.81 -48.43 -22.74
C PHE A 238 -21.28 -48.17 -22.95
N MET A 239 -21.63 -46.94 -23.29
CA MET A 239 -22.96 -46.61 -23.78
C MET A 239 -22.95 -46.69 -25.31
N ASN A 240 -23.88 -47.48 -25.89
CA ASN A 240 -23.97 -47.64 -27.32
C ASN A 240 -24.44 -46.31 -27.98
N PRO A 241 -23.67 -45.75 -28.92
CA PRO A 241 -24.02 -44.45 -29.56
C PRO A 241 -25.39 -44.48 -30.30
N SER A 242 -25.89 -45.64 -30.70
CA SER A 242 -27.19 -45.77 -31.36
C SER A 242 -28.34 -45.41 -30.44
N VAL A 243 -28.26 -45.64 -29.13
CA VAL A 243 -29.30 -45.33 -28.15
C VAL A 243 -29.44 -43.80 -27.94
N LEU A 244 -28.32 -43.08 -28.02
CA LEU A 244 -28.35 -41.62 -27.99
C LEU A 244 -28.96 -41.00 -29.23
N ASN A 245 -28.69 -41.57 -30.41
CA ASN A 245 -29.31 -41.13 -31.66
C ASN A 245 -30.84 -41.38 -31.68
N GLU A 246 -31.25 -42.51 -31.09
CA GLU A 246 -32.67 -42.86 -30.98
C GLU A 246 -33.40 -41.93 -30.00
N ALA A 247 -32.84 -41.67 -28.83
CA ALA A 247 -33.37 -40.73 -27.84
C ALA A 247 -33.43 -39.27 -28.35
N VAL A 248 -32.43 -38.83 -29.11
CA VAL A 248 -32.43 -37.49 -29.74
C VAL A 248 -33.45 -37.43 -30.89
N SER A 249 -33.57 -38.51 -31.67
CA SER A 249 -34.58 -38.63 -32.73
C SER A 249 -36.00 -38.58 -32.16
N ASP A 250 -36.27 -39.23 -31.05
CA ASP A 250 -37.56 -39.18 -30.34
C ASP A 250 -37.87 -37.81 -29.75
N LEU A 251 -36.84 -37.11 -29.26
CA LEU A 251 -36.98 -35.72 -28.79
C LEU A 251 -37.29 -34.70 -29.91
N ILE A 252 -36.73 -34.95 -31.11
CA ILE A 252 -36.90 -34.08 -32.28
C ILE A 252 -38.22 -34.44 -33.05
N ASN A 253 -38.62 -35.71 -33.03
CA ASN A 253 -39.81 -36.21 -33.70
C ASN A 253 -40.96 -36.58 -32.75
N GLY A 254 -40.85 -36.18 -31.46
CA GLY A 254 -41.86 -36.40 -30.43
C GLY A 254 -43.25 -35.86 -30.86
N PRO A 255 -44.31 -36.52 -30.44
CA PRO A 255 -45.65 -36.22 -30.95
C PRO A 255 -46.05 -34.76 -30.65
N ASP A 256 -46.64 -34.10 -31.66
CA ASP A 256 -47.30 -32.81 -31.52
C ASP A 256 -48.29 -32.84 -30.33
N ILE A 257 -47.86 -32.24 -29.20
CA ILE A 257 -48.76 -32.04 -28.06
C ILE A 257 -49.63 -30.78 -28.38
N VAL A 258 -50.43 -30.90 -29.43
CA VAL A 258 -51.56 -30.01 -29.69
C VAL A 258 -52.68 -30.83 -30.31
N SER A 259 -53.30 -31.74 -29.54
CA SER A 259 -54.67 -32.11 -29.77
C SER A 259 -55.49 -31.69 -28.55
N ASN A 260 -56.16 -30.60 -28.71
CA ASN A 260 -57.14 -30.03 -27.80
C ASN A 260 -58.40 -30.98 -27.73
N PRO A 261 -58.70 -31.61 -26.59
CA PRO A 261 -60.01 -32.30 -26.44
C PRO A 261 -60.97 -31.33 -25.78
N ARG A 262 -61.62 -30.46 -26.58
CA ARG A 262 -62.88 -29.80 -26.22
C ARG A 262 -63.76 -29.85 -27.40
N ASN A 263 -64.57 -30.88 -27.43
CA ASN A 263 -65.97 -30.85 -27.78
C ASN A 263 -66.41 -32.33 -27.98
N ASP A 264 -67.12 -32.85 -26.99
CA ASP A 264 -68.27 -33.72 -27.17
C ASP A 264 -68.77 -34.15 -25.79
N ALA A 265 -69.75 -33.38 -25.28
CA ALA A 265 -70.76 -33.89 -24.38
C ALA A 265 -71.98 -32.99 -24.55
N ALA A 266 -72.94 -33.54 -25.33
CA ALA A 266 -74.32 -33.15 -25.26
C ALA A 266 -74.94 -33.60 -23.94
#